data_6269f39f7782718d8adbc4b03b693cdb
#
_entry.id   6269f39f7782718d8adbc4b03b693cdb
#
_cell.length_a   1.000
_cell.length_b   1.000
_cell.length_c   1.000
_cell.angle_alpha   90.00
_cell.angle_beta   90.00
_cell.angle_gamma   90.00
#
_symmetry.space_group_name_H-M   'P 1'
#
loop_
_entity.id
_entity.type
_entity.pdbx_description
1 polymer ?
#
loop_
_entity_poly.entity_id
_entity_poly.type
_entity_poly.pdbx_seq_one_letter_code
_entity_poly.pdbx_strand_id
1 'polypeptide(L)'
;AKAEQEAKAKAQAEVEAQRQAAIKAEQERIAAEQAKAEQEAKAKAEQEAKAKADAEAKARAEAKQAQEPKLPESYVNERNQASTKGSTTTGEKNILSQPIDPPLQADTSAKITLTFDINNYESMTGTVDNKEIKYRAFEYIPYISNPIDIDQQYINIYIPEEYFNNGTVNGYNTQTAPIFMPNAVGGYMPSQAMTPKVENGKPNSVVYALSRGYVVASPATRGRTNKASDGNFIGKAPAVIVDLQAATAYLHANDSTMPGNANRIITNGTSAGGAVSLLQGA
;
A
#
# COMPACT_ATOMS: atom_id res chain seq x y z
N ALA A 1 -17.47 -62.94 44.08
CA ALA A 1 -16.97 -61.59 44.50
C ALA A 1 -15.89 -61.01 43.54
N LYS A 2 -14.73 -61.71 43.25
CA LYS A 2 -13.66 -61.20 42.41
C LYS A 2 -14.06 -61.03 40.92
N ALA A 3 -14.72 -62.04 40.36
CA ALA A 3 -15.23 -62.02 38.96
C ALA A 3 -16.31 -60.95 38.74
N GLU A 4 -17.11 -60.68 39.76
CA GLU A 4 -18.15 -59.66 39.71
C GLU A 4 -17.60 -58.24 39.78
N GLN A 5 -16.51 -58.05 40.56
CA GLN A 5 -15.74 -56.74 40.54
C GLN A 5 -15.04 -56.50 39.22
N GLU A 6 -14.43 -57.51 38.61
CA GLU A 6 -13.81 -57.39 37.32
C GLU A 6 -14.80 -57.04 36.17
N ALA A 7 -15.97 -57.68 36.17
CA ALA A 7 -17.04 -57.37 35.21
C ALA A 7 -17.59 -55.97 35.40
N LYS A 8 -17.74 -55.49 36.63
CA LYS A 8 -18.18 -54.13 36.93
C LYS A 8 -17.16 -53.07 36.54
N ALA A 9 -15.88 -53.33 36.77
CA ALA A 9 -14.79 -52.44 36.34
C ALA A 9 -14.70 -52.35 34.81
N LYS A 10 -14.86 -53.46 34.08
CA LYS A 10 -14.89 -53.51 32.60
C LYS A 10 -16.07 -52.73 32.05
N ALA A 11 -17.26 -52.87 32.59
CA ALA A 11 -18.44 -52.13 32.19
C ALA A 11 -18.29 -50.63 32.41
N GLN A 12 -17.69 -50.22 33.54
CA GLN A 12 -17.42 -48.82 33.82
C GLN A 12 -16.39 -48.23 32.85
N ALA A 13 -15.33 -48.95 32.50
CA ALA A 13 -14.32 -48.51 31.53
C ALA A 13 -14.92 -48.36 30.11
N GLU A 14 -15.85 -49.24 29.74
CA GLU A 14 -16.52 -49.16 28.44
C GLU A 14 -17.47 -47.96 28.35
N VAL A 15 -18.21 -47.66 29.38
CA VAL A 15 -19.06 -46.48 29.49
C VAL A 15 -18.23 -45.18 29.44
N GLU A 16 -17.11 -45.16 30.14
CA GLU A 16 -16.22 -44.00 30.13
C GLU A 16 -15.56 -43.79 28.76
N ALA A 17 -15.15 -44.88 28.09
CA ALA A 17 -14.63 -44.80 26.73
C ALA A 17 -15.66 -44.25 25.69
N GLN A 18 -16.92 -44.71 25.80
CA GLN A 18 -18.03 -44.21 25.00
C GLN A 18 -18.29 -42.72 25.26
N ARG A 19 -18.25 -42.29 26.52
CA ARG A 19 -18.41 -40.90 26.91
C ARG A 19 -17.30 -40.01 26.33
N GLN A 20 -16.04 -40.43 26.41
CA GLN A 20 -14.92 -39.70 25.86
C GLN A 20 -14.98 -39.63 24.34
N ALA A 21 -15.39 -40.71 23.66
CA ALA A 21 -15.60 -40.72 22.22
C ALA A 21 -16.70 -39.70 21.79
N ALA A 22 -17.80 -39.65 22.54
CA ALA A 22 -18.88 -38.68 22.27
C ALA A 22 -18.43 -37.24 22.50
N ILE A 23 -17.66 -36.95 23.54
CA ILE A 23 -17.11 -35.62 23.80
C ILE A 23 -16.16 -35.20 22.64
N LYS A 24 -15.30 -36.10 22.18
CA LYS A 24 -14.38 -35.83 21.07
C LYS A 24 -15.13 -35.55 19.79
N ALA A 25 -16.15 -36.34 19.46
CA ALA A 25 -16.97 -36.12 18.27
C ALA A 25 -17.70 -34.77 18.30
N GLU A 26 -18.20 -34.36 19.44
CA GLU A 26 -18.85 -33.06 19.64
C GLU A 26 -17.85 -31.90 19.51
N GLN A 27 -16.63 -32.04 20.02
CA GLN A 27 -15.57 -31.04 19.86
C GLN A 27 -15.16 -30.88 18.39
N GLU A 28 -15.03 -31.99 17.66
CA GLU A 28 -14.74 -31.98 16.23
C GLU A 28 -15.86 -31.29 15.41
N ARG A 29 -17.13 -31.54 15.79
CA ARG A 29 -18.28 -30.87 15.15
C ARG A 29 -18.26 -29.38 15.40
N ILE A 30 -18.03 -28.92 16.63
CA ILE A 30 -17.95 -27.51 16.99
C ILE A 30 -16.79 -26.81 16.20
N ALA A 31 -15.62 -27.45 16.14
CA ALA A 31 -14.49 -26.93 15.42
C ALA A 31 -14.76 -26.79 13.91
N ALA A 32 -15.44 -27.77 13.31
CA ALA A 32 -15.83 -27.72 11.91
C ALA A 32 -16.85 -26.59 11.63
N GLU A 33 -17.82 -26.40 12.51
CA GLU A 33 -18.81 -25.34 12.41
C GLU A 33 -18.17 -23.94 12.55
N GLN A 34 -17.24 -23.77 13.49
CA GLN A 34 -16.47 -22.54 13.66
C GLN A 34 -15.61 -22.23 12.44
N ALA A 35 -14.91 -23.22 11.87
CA ALA A 35 -14.11 -23.04 10.67
C ALA A 35 -14.96 -22.63 9.45
N LYS A 36 -16.16 -23.20 9.33
CA LYS A 36 -17.10 -22.82 8.27
C LYS A 36 -17.61 -21.38 8.43
N ALA A 37 -17.97 -21.00 9.64
CA ALA A 37 -18.44 -19.64 9.95
C ALA A 37 -17.32 -18.59 9.70
N GLU A 38 -16.08 -18.92 10.03
CA GLU A 38 -14.93 -18.06 9.75
C GLU A 38 -14.69 -17.88 8.24
N GLN A 39 -14.81 -18.97 7.46
CA GLN A 39 -14.70 -18.89 6.00
C GLN A 39 -15.81 -18.05 5.38
N GLU A 40 -17.05 -18.21 5.81
CA GLU A 40 -18.19 -17.41 5.34
C GLU A 40 -18.03 -15.93 5.68
N ALA A 41 -17.59 -15.62 6.90
CA ALA A 41 -17.30 -14.25 7.34
C ALA A 41 -16.19 -13.60 6.50
N LYS A 42 -15.12 -14.33 6.20
CA LYS A 42 -14.00 -13.89 5.36
C LYS A 42 -14.43 -13.63 3.93
N ALA A 43 -15.23 -14.53 3.35
CA ALA A 43 -15.75 -14.38 1.99
C ALA A 43 -16.67 -13.15 1.88
N LYS A 44 -17.52 -12.91 2.88
CA LYS A 44 -18.40 -11.74 2.93
C LYS A 44 -17.62 -10.44 3.06
N ALA A 45 -16.61 -10.41 3.92
CA ALA A 45 -15.73 -9.25 4.09
C ALA A 45 -14.96 -8.91 2.80
N GLU A 46 -14.50 -9.93 2.06
CA GLU A 46 -13.82 -9.74 0.78
C GLU A 46 -14.76 -9.20 -0.30
N GLN A 47 -16.02 -9.66 -0.34
CA GLN A 47 -17.03 -9.12 -1.25
C GLN A 47 -17.38 -7.66 -0.93
N GLU A 48 -17.55 -7.33 0.34
CA GLU A 48 -17.84 -5.96 0.77
C GLU A 48 -16.67 -5.02 0.47
N ALA A 49 -15.42 -5.45 0.69
CA ALA A 49 -14.23 -4.68 0.37
C ALA A 49 -14.12 -4.42 -1.15
N LYS A 50 -14.41 -5.44 -1.98
CA LYS A 50 -14.41 -5.31 -3.43
C LYS A 50 -15.50 -4.34 -3.90
N ALA A 51 -16.72 -4.47 -3.40
CA ALA A 51 -17.83 -3.58 -3.76
C ALA A 51 -17.53 -2.11 -3.39
N LYS A 52 -16.90 -1.88 -2.23
CA LYS A 52 -16.48 -0.55 -1.81
C LYS A 52 -15.39 0.03 -2.71
N ALA A 53 -14.38 -0.78 -3.07
CA ALA A 53 -13.31 -0.37 -3.98
C ALA A 53 -13.86 -0.03 -5.37
N ASP A 54 -14.81 -0.83 -5.91
CA ASP A 54 -15.44 -0.56 -7.19
C ASP A 54 -16.30 0.73 -7.15
N ALA A 55 -16.99 1.00 -6.04
CA ALA A 55 -17.76 2.22 -5.85
C ALA A 55 -16.86 3.46 -5.75
N GLU A 56 -15.76 3.38 -5.01
CA GLU A 56 -14.76 4.46 -4.91
C GLU A 56 -14.07 4.73 -6.26
N ALA A 57 -13.73 3.69 -7.02
CA ALA A 57 -13.16 3.83 -8.35
C ALA A 57 -14.12 4.54 -9.31
N LYS A 58 -15.42 4.20 -9.26
CA LYS A 58 -16.45 4.84 -10.08
C LYS A 58 -16.63 6.32 -9.70
N ALA A 59 -16.73 6.63 -8.40
CA ALA A 59 -16.86 8.00 -7.92
C ALA A 59 -15.64 8.87 -8.31
N ARG A 60 -14.44 8.29 -8.27
CA ARG A 60 -13.20 8.97 -8.71
C ARG A 60 -13.17 9.20 -10.22
N ALA A 61 -13.67 8.27 -11.03
CA ALA A 61 -13.79 8.44 -12.47
C ALA A 61 -14.79 9.54 -12.83
N GLU A 62 -15.92 9.61 -12.14
CA GLU A 62 -16.92 10.66 -12.31
C GLU A 62 -16.40 12.04 -11.88
N ALA A 63 -15.62 12.12 -10.79
CA ALA A 63 -14.97 13.35 -10.34
C ALA A 63 -13.90 13.83 -11.32
N LYS A 64 -13.12 12.92 -11.94
CA LYS A 64 -12.16 13.26 -13.00
C LYS A 64 -12.85 13.84 -14.24
N GLN A 65 -14.00 13.29 -14.66
CA GLN A 65 -14.77 13.84 -15.79
C GLN A 65 -15.37 15.22 -15.50
N ALA A 66 -15.70 15.51 -14.24
CA ALA A 66 -16.23 16.82 -13.84
C ALA A 66 -15.15 17.91 -13.73
N GLN A 67 -13.87 17.53 -13.62
CA GLN A 67 -12.72 18.45 -13.48
C GLN A 67 -11.89 18.63 -14.76
N GLU A 68 -12.25 17.96 -15.87
CA GLU A 68 -11.59 18.26 -17.14
C GLU A 68 -11.88 19.72 -17.54
N PRO A 69 -10.86 20.59 -17.58
CA PRO A 69 -11.04 21.95 -18.11
C PRO A 69 -11.41 21.81 -19.59
N LYS A 70 -12.58 22.30 -19.98
CA LYS A 70 -12.93 22.44 -21.40
C LYS A 70 -11.88 23.34 -22.04
N LEU A 71 -10.98 22.77 -22.81
CA LEU A 71 -10.01 23.49 -23.62
C LEU A 71 -10.79 24.43 -24.56
N PRO A 72 -10.36 25.70 -24.69
CA PRO A 72 -10.99 26.63 -25.64
C PRO A 72 -10.93 26.08 -27.07
N GLU A 73 -11.99 26.26 -27.85
CA GLU A 73 -12.11 25.75 -29.23
C GLU A 73 -10.95 26.22 -30.17
N SER A 74 -10.25 27.27 -29.82
CA SER A 74 -9.05 27.75 -30.55
C SER A 74 -7.91 26.73 -30.58
N TYR A 75 -7.74 25.92 -29.52
CA TYR A 75 -6.68 24.90 -29.44
C TYR A 75 -6.97 23.65 -30.29
N VAL A 76 -8.24 23.35 -30.56
CA VAL A 76 -8.63 22.19 -31.38
C VAL A 76 -8.37 22.45 -32.86
N ASN A 77 -8.48 23.71 -33.30
CA ASN A 77 -8.30 24.08 -34.72
C ASN A 77 -6.84 24.13 -35.15
N GLU A 78 -5.91 24.48 -34.28
CA GLU A 78 -4.46 24.48 -34.59
C GLU A 78 -3.89 23.05 -34.77
N ARG A 79 -4.40 22.09 -34.03
CA ARG A 79 -3.97 20.68 -34.12
C ARG A 79 -4.41 20.00 -35.40
N ASN A 80 -5.56 20.40 -35.97
CA ASN A 80 -6.10 19.84 -37.20
C ASN A 80 -5.42 20.46 -38.47
N GLN A 81 -4.81 21.63 -38.36
CA GLN A 81 -4.08 22.25 -39.47
C GLN A 81 -2.63 21.74 -39.61
N ALA A 82 -2.04 21.20 -38.54
CA ALA A 82 -0.69 20.64 -38.58
C ALA A 82 -0.63 19.23 -39.22
N SER A 83 -1.77 18.53 -39.31
CA SER A 83 -1.84 17.13 -39.80
C SER A 83 -2.00 16.97 -41.31
N THR A 84 -2.10 18.06 -42.09
CA THR A 84 -2.38 17.99 -43.53
C THR A 84 -1.22 18.41 -44.45
N LYS A 85 0.01 18.57 -43.94
CA LYS A 85 1.18 18.81 -44.75
C LYS A 85 2.30 17.82 -44.49
N GLY A 86 2.32 16.74 -45.25
CA GLY A 86 3.40 15.74 -45.18
C GLY A 86 3.31 14.73 -46.31
N SER A 87 3.84 15.09 -47.39
CA SER A 87 4.27 14.52 -48.65
C SER A 87 4.67 13.03 -48.64
N THR A 88 4.16 12.35 -49.66
CA THR A 88 4.66 11.12 -50.30
C THR A 88 6.14 11.17 -50.67
N THR A 89 6.89 10.11 -50.32
CA THR A 89 7.90 9.55 -51.26
C THR A 89 8.22 8.10 -50.90
N THR A 90 8.07 7.23 -51.88
CA THR A 90 8.51 5.86 -52.03
C THR A 90 10.03 5.71 -52.00
N GLY A 91 10.55 4.61 -51.39
CA GLY A 91 11.94 4.20 -51.55
C GLY A 91 12.35 3.02 -50.66
N GLU A 92 12.73 1.95 -51.31
CA GLU A 92 13.03 0.57 -50.76
C GLU A 92 14.22 0.47 -49.79
N LYS A 93 14.07 -0.48 -48.85
CA LYS A 93 15.06 -1.43 -48.27
C LYS A 93 16.47 -0.96 -47.92
N ASN A 94 16.78 -0.99 -46.61
CA ASN A 94 17.94 -1.73 -46.12
C ASN A 94 17.76 -2.08 -44.64
N ILE A 95 17.63 -3.38 -44.34
CA ILE A 95 17.57 -3.96 -42.96
C ILE A 95 19.01 -4.30 -42.62
N LEU A 96 19.73 -3.42 -41.94
CA LEU A 96 20.92 -3.68 -41.10
C LEU A 96 21.63 -2.34 -40.81
N SER A 97 21.40 -1.87 -39.60
CA SER A 97 21.95 -0.62 -38.99
C SER A 97 20.87 0.47 -38.76
N GLN A 98 19.93 0.17 -37.88
CA GLN A 98 19.19 1.25 -37.22
C GLN A 98 19.89 1.57 -35.92
N PRO A 99 20.25 2.84 -35.67
CA PRO A 99 20.60 3.28 -34.31
C PRO A 99 19.41 3.05 -33.41
N ILE A 100 19.67 2.61 -32.19
CA ILE A 100 18.67 2.55 -31.12
C ILE A 100 18.03 3.94 -31.07
N ASP A 101 16.73 4.04 -31.29
CA ASP A 101 16.00 5.29 -31.19
C ASP A 101 16.36 5.99 -29.88
N PRO A 102 16.63 7.30 -29.93
CA PRO A 102 16.84 8.04 -28.67
C PRO A 102 15.59 7.87 -27.81
N PRO A 103 15.76 7.76 -26.47
CA PRO A 103 14.63 7.61 -25.58
C PRO A 103 13.62 8.69 -25.88
N LEU A 104 12.34 8.30 -26.01
CA LEU A 104 11.19 9.18 -26.20
C LEU A 104 11.43 10.47 -25.45
N GLN A 105 11.48 11.60 -26.18
CA GLN A 105 11.62 12.91 -25.58
C GLN A 105 10.48 13.08 -24.58
N ALA A 106 10.85 13.13 -23.30
CA ALA A 106 9.90 13.39 -22.22
C ALA A 106 9.19 14.71 -22.57
N ASP A 107 7.87 14.63 -22.65
CA ASP A 107 6.99 15.78 -22.72
C ASP A 107 7.40 16.73 -21.60
N THR A 108 7.68 17.99 -21.93
CA THR A 108 8.11 19.03 -20.98
C THR A 108 6.93 19.55 -20.16
N SER A 109 6.00 18.68 -19.77
CA SER A 109 4.99 18.96 -18.76
C SER A 109 5.69 19.27 -17.43
N ALA A 110 5.18 20.23 -16.69
CA ALA A 110 5.79 20.78 -15.48
C ALA A 110 6.35 19.68 -14.57
N LYS A 111 7.67 19.65 -14.43
CA LYS A 111 8.38 18.67 -13.63
C LYS A 111 7.90 18.75 -12.18
N ILE A 112 7.40 17.63 -11.64
CA ILE A 112 6.93 17.56 -10.25
C ILE A 112 8.10 17.92 -9.32
N THR A 113 7.87 18.88 -8.44
CA THR A 113 8.85 19.24 -7.40
C THR A 113 8.81 18.17 -6.30
N LEU A 114 9.97 17.60 -5.96
CA LEU A 114 10.11 16.57 -4.92
C LEU A 114 10.46 17.16 -3.55
N THR A 115 10.14 18.43 -3.29
CA THR A 115 10.32 19.05 -1.99
C THR A 115 9.11 18.75 -1.10
N PHE A 116 9.37 18.30 0.13
CA PHE A 116 8.33 18.09 1.12
C PHE A 116 7.72 19.44 1.56
N ASP A 117 6.41 19.58 1.36
CA ASP A 117 5.68 20.77 1.83
C ASP A 117 5.06 20.49 3.20
N ILE A 118 5.69 21.01 4.23
CA ILE A 118 5.28 20.86 5.64
C ILE A 118 3.92 21.53 5.96
N ASN A 119 3.43 22.41 5.07
CA ASN A 119 2.18 23.15 5.25
C ASN A 119 0.97 22.47 4.58
N ASN A 120 1.21 21.51 3.69
CA ASN A 120 0.15 20.79 2.96
C ASN A 120 -0.24 19.49 3.71
N TYR A 121 -0.99 19.63 4.80
CA TYR A 121 -1.38 18.49 5.65
C TYR A 121 -2.84 18.54 6.08
N GLU A 122 -3.33 17.40 6.53
CA GLU A 122 -4.59 17.25 7.26
C GLU A 122 -4.32 16.85 8.71
N SER A 123 -4.99 17.50 9.67
CA SER A 123 -4.88 17.15 11.09
C SER A 123 -5.79 15.98 11.41
N MET A 124 -5.22 14.91 11.96
CA MET A 124 -5.89 13.65 12.22
C MET A 124 -5.72 13.21 13.68
N THR A 125 -6.63 12.37 14.12
CA THR A 125 -6.55 11.71 15.43
C THR A 125 -6.71 10.20 15.29
N GLY A 126 -6.12 9.46 16.22
CA GLY A 126 -6.28 8.01 16.35
C GLY A 126 -6.33 7.63 17.83
N THR A 127 -6.69 6.38 18.11
CA THR A 127 -6.74 5.86 19.48
C THR A 127 -5.94 4.57 19.60
N VAL A 128 -5.07 4.49 20.59
CA VAL A 128 -4.29 3.30 20.95
C VAL A 128 -4.37 3.12 22.47
N ASP A 129 -4.77 1.94 22.93
CA ASP A 129 -4.87 1.61 24.35
C ASP A 129 -5.65 2.69 25.15
N ASN A 130 -6.80 3.14 24.59
CA ASN A 130 -7.66 4.20 25.12
C ASN A 130 -6.97 5.60 25.26
N LYS A 131 -5.82 5.81 24.61
CA LYS A 131 -5.16 7.10 24.53
C LYS A 131 -5.32 7.68 23.13
N GLU A 132 -5.76 8.93 23.07
CA GLU A 132 -5.78 9.69 21.82
C GLU A 132 -4.34 10.04 21.40
N ILE A 133 -4.06 9.86 20.12
CA ILE A 133 -2.85 10.36 19.46
C ILE A 133 -3.25 11.36 18.39
N LYS A 134 -2.49 12.42 18.23
CA LYS A 134 -2.68 13.43 17.18
C LYS A 134 -1.52 13.38 16.22
N TYR A 135 -1.82 13.53 14.94
CA TYR A 135 -0.80 13.49 13.91
C TYR A 135 -1.23 14.32 12.69
N ARG A 136 -0.25 14.73 11.89
CA ARG A 136 -0.48 15.33 10.58
C ARG A 136 -0.34 14.28 9.50
N ALA A 137 -1.28 14.27 8.58
CA ALA A 137 -1.33 13.40 7.41
C ALA A 137 -0.92 14.20 6.17
N PHE A 138 0.10 13.73 5.47
CA PHE A 138 0.58 14.25 4.20
C PHE A 138 0.39 13.12 3.17
N GLU A 139 -0.61 13.21 2.34
CA GLU A 139 -1.01 12.10 1.49
C GLU A 139 -0.81 12.40 0.00
N TYR A 140 -0.65 11.31 -0.79
CA TYR A 140 -0.49 11.36 -2.24
C TYR A 140 0.71 12.19 -2.73
N ILE A 141 1.81 12.20 -1.99
CA ILE A 141 3.04 12.91 -2.36
C ILE A 141 3.79 12.10 -3.43
N PRO A 142 4.01 12.59 -4.64
CA PRO A 142 4.86 11.91 -5.61
C PRO A 142 6.30 11.81 -5.10
N TYR A 143 6.91 10.62 -5.13
CA TYR A 143 8.30 10.42 -4.77
C TYR A 143 9.24 10.34 -5.99
N ILE A 144 8.71 10.52 -7.19
CA ILE A 144 9.44 10.59 -8.46
C ILE A 144 8.96 11.82 -9.23
N SER A 145 9.90 12.58 -9.81
CA SER A 145 9.60 13.82 -10.55
C SER A 145 8.88 13.59 -11.89
N ASN A 146 8.97 12.40 -12.44
CA ASN A 146 8.31 11.98 -13.67
C ASN A 146 7.75 10.56 -13.50
N PRO A 147 6.63 10.39 -12.77
CA PRO A 147 6.07 9.07 -12.50
C PRO A 147 5.54 8.43 -13.79
N ILE A 148 5.83 7.15 -13.97
CA ILE A 148 5.24 6.33 -15.05
C ILE A 148 3.76 6.07 -14.76
N ASP A 149 3.42 5.93 -13.47
CA ASP A 149 2.06 5.75 -12.97
C ASP A 149 1.88 6.55 -11.68
N ILE A 150 1.26 7.73 -11.80
CA ILE A 150 1.05 8.65 -10.67
C ILE A 150 0.15 8.04 -9.58
N ASP A 151 -0.76 7.13 -9.96
CA ASP A 151 -1.67 6.47 -9.04
C ASP A 151 -0.98 5.34 -8.25
N GLN A 152 0.29 5.02 -8.57
CA GLN A 152 1.09 3.97 -7.93
C GLN A 152 2.47 4.46 -7.46
N GLN A 153 2.89 5.67 -7.81
CA GLN A 153 4.21 6.19 -7.45
C GLN A 153 4.10 7.42 -6.56
N TYR A 154 3.45 7.23 -5.40
CA TYR A 154 3.27 8.24 -4.36
C TYR A 154 3.54 7.65 -2.97
N ILE A 155 3.75 8.51 -1.98
CA ILE A 155 3.97 8.14 -0.59
C ILE A 155 3.00 8.93 0.31
N ASN A 156 2.47 8.25 1.33
CA ASN A 156 1.75 8.88 2.42
C ASN A 156 2.67 8.98 3.63
N ILE A 157 2.74 10.16 4.25
CA ILE A 157 3.59 10.41 5.41
C ILE A 157 2.70 10.87 6.56
N TYR A 158 2.90 10.28 7.73
CA TYR A 158 2.17 10.59 8.95
C TYR A 158 3.17 10.92 10.05
N ILE A 159 3.00 12.09 10.70
CA ILE A 159 3.94 12.64 11.64
C ILE A 159 3.22 13.02 12.93
N PRO A 160 3.66 12.56 14.12
CA PRO A 160 3.08 12.98 15.40
C PRO A 160 3.02 14.50 15.54
N GLU A 161 1.88 15.03 15.99
CA GLU A 161 1.64 16.49 16.13
C GLU A 161 2.65 17.15 17.06
N GLU A 162 3.12 16.44 18.07
CA GLU A 162 4.09 16.93 19.05
C GLU A 162 5.38 17.46 18.41
N TYR A 163 5.80 16.87 17.27
CA TYR A 163 7.04 17.27 16.59
C TYR A 163 6.97 18.65 15.96
N PHE A 164 5.79 19.16 15.67
CA PHE A 164 5.61 20.51 15.14
C PHE A 164 5.59 21.58 16.25
N ASN A 165 5.54 21.15 17.50
CA ASN A 165 5.51 22.01 18.69
C ASN A 165 6.79 21.82 19.55
N ASN A 166 7.89 21.36 18.96
CA ASN A 166 9.15 21.02 19.65
C ASN A 166 8.97 20.01 20.80
N GLY A 167 7.92 19.19 20.72
CA GLY A 167 7.62 18.14 21.69
C GLY A 167 8.37 16.84 21.41
N THR A 168 8.11 15.88 22.28
CA THR A 168 8.67 14.52 22.16
C THR A 168 7.59 13.48 22.37
N VAL A 169 7.73 12.31 21.70
CA VAL A 169 6.90 11.14 21.92
C VAL A 169 7.80 9.95 22.23
N ASN A 170 7.63 9.35 23.42
CA ASN A 170 8.46 8.23 23.90
C ASN A 170 9.99 8.49 23.80
N GLY A 171 10.43 9.72 24.06
CA GLY A 171 11.84 10.12 24.00
C GLY A 171 12.38 10.44 22.61
N TYR A 172 11.58 10.30 21.56
CA TYR A 172 11.92 10.75 20.22
C TYR A 172 11.47 12.19 19.97
N ASN A 173 12.19 12.90 19.13
CA ASN A 173 11.89 14.25 18.64
C ASN A 173 11.99 14.30 17.11
N THR A 174 11.85 15.48 16.52
CA THR A 174 11.93 15.71 15.07
C THR A 174 13.19 15.16 14.40
N GLN A 175 14.32 15.08 15.12
CA GLN A 175 15.63 14.68 14.57
C GLN A 175 15.98 13.22 14.88
N THR A 176 15.35 12.63 15.90
CA THR A 176 15.70 11.29 16.39
C THR A 176 14.64 10.23 16.11
N ALA A 177 13.45 10.64 15.71
CA ALA A 177 12.34 9.72 15.43
C ALA A 177 12.69 8.79 14.26
N PRO A 178 12.65 7.46 14.43
CA PRO A 178 12.78 6.54 13.31
C PRO A 178 11.63 6.73 12.31
N ILE A 179 11.88 6.43 11.05
CA ILE A 179 10.85 6.39 10.01
C ILE A 179 10.44 4.93 9.81
N PHE A 180 9.19 4.62 10.14
CA PHE A 180 8.60 3.32 9.86
C PHE A 180 8.02 3.31 8.45
N MET A 181 8.49 2.40 7.60
CA MET A 181 8.13 2.30 6.20
C MET A 181 7.45 0.96 5.90
N PRO A 182 6.13 0.85 6.18
CA PRO A 182 5.40 -0.38 5.95
C PRO A 182 5.14 -0.60 4.46
N ASN A 183 5.40 -1.82 4.00
CA ASN A 183 5.19 -2.31 2.65
C ASN A 183 3.87 -3.08 2.55
N ALA A 184 2.92 -2.58 1.78
CA ALA A 184 1.62 -3.25 1.56
C ALA A 184 1.64 -4.25 0.38
N VAL A 185 2.82 -4.53 -0.18
CA VAL A 185 2.96 -5.40 -1.37
C VAL A 185 2.55 -6.84 -1.06
N GLY A 186 1.49 -7.31 -1.70
CA GLY A 186 1.01 -8.70 -1.64
C GLY A 186 1.14 -9.38 -3.00
N GLY A 187 1.80 -10.56 -3.10
CA GLY A 187 1.93 -11.32 -4.34
C GLY A 187 2.61 -10.56 -5.49
N TYR A 188 3.41 -9.54 -5.20
CA TYR A 188 4.00 -8.60 -6.18
C TYR A 188 2.95 -7.88 -7.05
N MET A 189 1.74 -7.72 -6.53
CA MET A 189 0.68 -6.92 -7.14
C MET A 189 0.90 -5.43 -6.87
N PRO A 190 0.25 -4.51 -7.63
CA PRO A 190 0.22 -3.09 -7.28
C PRO A 190 -0.26 -2.89 -5.84
N SER A 191 0.39 -2.03 -5.09
CA SER A 191 0.00 -1.74 -3.73
C SER A 191 -0.26 -0.25 -3.52
N GLN A 192 -1.32 0.04 -2.77
CA GLN A 192 -1.59 1.39 -2.29
C GLN A 192 -0.81 1.66 -1.02
N ALA A 193 -0.53 2.93 -0.73
CA ALA A 193 0.02 3.34 0.55
C ALA A 193 -0.92 2.96 1.70
N MET A 194 -0.37 2.46 2.80
CA MET A 194 -1.16 2.18 4.00
C MET A 194 -1.60 3.49 4.66
N THR A 195 -2.83 3.48 5.17
CA THR A 195 -3.42 4.59 5.92
C THR A 195 -3.65 4.21 7.39
N PRO A 196 -3.68 5.17 8.32
CA PRO A 196 -4.05 4.92 9.70
C PRO A 196 -5.46 4.34 9.81
N LYS A 197 -5.61 3.20 10.51
CA LYS A 197 -6.92 2.56 10.74
C LYS A 197 -6.99 1.98 12.13
N VAL A 198 -8.16 2.13 12.75
CA VAL A 198 -8.54 1.45 13.99
C VAL A 198 -9.81 0.65 13.70
N GLU A 199 -9.71 -0.68 13.69
CA GLU A 199 -10.84 -1.57 13.41
C GLU A 199 -11.12 -2.42 14.65
N ASN A 200 -12.37 -2.41 15.12
CA ASN A 200 -12.78 -3.13 16.33
C ASN A 200 -11.89 -2.81 17.56
N GLY A 201 -11.50 -1.54 17.71
CA GLY A 201 -10.61 -1.11 18.79
C GLY A 201 -9.15 -1.52 18.63
N LYS A 202 -8.77 -2.16 17.53
CA LYS A 202 -7.39 -2.57 17.25
C LYS A 202 -6.74 -1.61 16.24
N PRO A 203 -5.69 -0.91 16.61
CA PRO A 203 -4.92 -0.07 15.68
C PRO A 203 -4.12 -0.95 14.72
N ASN A 204 -4.02 -0.50 13.46
CA ASN A 204 -3.09 -1.12 12.52
C ASN A 204 -1.64 -0.69 12.81
N SER A 205 -0.67 -1.25 12.08
CA SER A 205 0.76 -0.95 12.28
C SER A 205 1.10 0.53 12.12
N VAL A 206 0.37 1.27 11.28
CA VAL A 206 0.57 2.72 11.08
C VAL A 206 0.22 3.50 12.35
N VAL A 207 -0.98 3.30 12.88
CA VAL A 207 -1.44 3.97 14.12
C VAL A 207 -0.57 3.55 15.31
N TYR A 208 -0.20 2.27 15.37
CA TYR A 208 0.65 1.77 16.44
C TYR A 208 2.06 2.38 16.40
N ALA A 209 2.68 2.52 15.22
CA ALA A 209 3.98 3.16 15.07
C ALA A 209 3.94 4.65 15.48
N LEU A 210 2.89 5.39 15.07
CA LEU A 210 2.67 6.77 15.49
C LEU A 210 2.58 6.89 17.01
N SER A 211 1.86 5.99 17.68
CA SER A 211 1.75 5.97 19.14
C SER A 211 3.09 5.74 19.85
N ARG A 212 4.05 5.15 19.14
CA ARG A 212 5.43 4.93 19.63
C ARG A 212 6.38 6.07 19.30
N GLY A 213 5.89 7.12 18.63
CA GLY A 213 6.70 8.28 18.25
C GLY A 213 7.47 8.10 16.94
N TYR A 214 7.12 7.11 16.14
CA TYR A 214 7.74 6.96 14.83
C TYR A 214 7.02 7.86 13.81
N VAL A 215 7.77 8.43 12.89
CA VAL A 215 7.21 8.94 11.65
C VAL A 215 6.85 7.74 10.78
N VAL A 216 5.72 7.76 10.12
CA VAL A 216 5.33 6.68 9.21
C VAL A 216 5.37 7.20 7.78
N ALA A 217 6.05 6.48 6.91
CA ALA A 217 6.16 6.79 5.49
C ALA A 217 5.78 5.55 4.67
N SER A 218 4.55 5.48 4.16
CA SER A 218 4.05 4.32 3.43
C SER A 218 3.98 4.60 1.94
N PRO A 219 4.83 3.96 1.10
CA PRO A 219 4.79 4.11 -0.35
C PRO A 219 3.70 3.24 -0.98
N ALA A 220 3.03 3.77 -1.99
CA ALA A 220 2.38 2.98 -3.01
C ALA A 220 3.41 2.55 -4.06
N THR A 221 3.24 1.41 -4.68
CA THR A 221 4.18 0.89 -5.67
C THR A 221 3.47 0.25 -6.84
N ARG A 222 4.10 0.30 -8.00
CA ARG A 222 3.70 -0.51 -9.14
C ARG A 222 3.89 -2.00 -8.83
N GLY A 223 3.13 -2.84 -9.50
CA GLY A 223 3.23 -4.28 -9.38
C GLY A 223 3.04 -4.99 -10.73
N ARG A 224 3.22 -6.30 -10.72
CA ARG A 224 3.31 -7.14 -11.93
C ARG A 224 2.15 -7.03 -12.93
N THR A 225 1.01 -6.49 -12.51
CA THR A 225 -0.19 -6.34 -13.34
C THR A 225 -0.44 -4.93 -13.85
N ASN A 226 0.35 -3.91 -13.40
CA ASN A 226 0.21 -2.56 -13.95
C ASN A 226 0.55 -2.54 -15.43
N LYS A 227 -0.29 -1.84 -16.19
CA LYS A 227 -0.12 -1.61 -17.62
C LYS A 227 -0.24 -0.14 -17.94
N ALA A 228 0.56 0.31 -18.90
CA ALA A 228 0.39 1.61 -19.54
C ALA A 228 -0.85 1.60 -20.48
N SER A 229 -1.20 2.77 -20.99
CA SER A 229 -2.33 2.96 -21.92
C SER A 229 -2.19 2.17 -23.23
N ASP A 230 -0.96 1.86 -23.64
CA ASP A 230 -0.63 1.04 -24.81
C ASP A 230 -0.71 -0.48 -24.53
N GLY A 231 -1.06 -0.89 -23.29
CA GLY A 231 -1.18 -2.28 -22.86
C GLY A 231 0.13 -2.92 -22.41
N ASN A 232 1.27 -2.24 -22.51
CA ASN A 232 2.55 -2.74 -22.06
C ASN A 232 2.62 -2.81 -20.54
N PHE A 233 3.25 -3.86 -20.00
CA PHE A 233 3.45 -4.01 -18.56
C PHE A 233 4.53 -3.04 -18.06
N ILE A 234 4.19 -2.19 -17.09
CA ILE A 234 5.07 -1.16 -16.51
C ILE A 234 5.50 -1.47 -15.06
N GLY A 235 4.96 -2.54 -14.46
CA GLY A 235 5.20 -2.90 -13.05
C GLY A 235 5.80 -4.29 -12.85
N LYS A 236 6.34 -4.95 -13.90
CA LYS A 236 7.11 -6.20 -13.76
C LYS A 236 8.40 -5.95 -12.99
N ALA A 237 8.95 -7.02 -12.40
CA ALA A 237 10.27 -6.94 -11.75
C ALA A 237 11.33 -6.30 -12.68
N PRO A 238 12.14 -5.36 -12.20
CA PRO A 238 12.34 -4.96 -10.79
C PRO A 238 11.51 -3.72 -10.33
N ALA A 239 10.45 -3.32 -11.04
CA ALA A 239 9.75 -2.05 -10.85
C ALA A 239 9.39 -1.74 -9.38
N VAL A 240 8.87 -2.71 -8.63
CA VAL A 240 8.52 -2.53 -7.22
C VAL A 240 9.73 -2.14 -6.36
N ILE A 241 10.90 -2.72 -6.62
CA ILE A 241 12.12 -2.40 -5.87
C ILE A 241 12.61 -1.00 -6.22
N VAL A 242 12.56 -0.64 -7.51
CA VAL A 242 12.92 0.71 -7.98
C VAL A 242 12.00 1.76 -7.35
N ASP A 243 10.71 1.49 -7.26
CA ASP A 243 9.74 2.38 -6.61
C ASP A 243 10.04 2.56 -5.13
N LEU A 244 10.33 1.48 -4.40
CA LEU A 244 10.69 1.54 -2.98
C LEU A 244 12.01 2.27 -2.74
N GLN A 245 13.02 2.06 -3.59
CA GLN A 245 14.30 2.79 -3.53
C GLN A 245 14.10 4.28 -3.83
N ALA A 246 13.25 4.63 -4.80
CA ALA A 246 12.92 6.02 -5.11
C ALA A 246 12.20 6.69 -3.94
N ALA A 247 11.25 6.01 -3.29
CA ALA A 247 10.59 6.50 -2.08
C ALA A 247 11.59 6.70 -0.92
N THR A 248 12.54 5.79 -0.76
CA THR A 248 13.64 5.92 0.23
C THR A 248 14.51 7.12 -0.09
N ALA A 249 14.90 7.30 -1.35
CA ALA A 249 15.69 8.46 -1.79
C ALA A 249 14.94 9.79 -1.56
N TYR A 250 13.63 9.81 -1.76
CA TYR A 250 12.77 10.96 -1.45
C TYR A 250 12.88 11.33 0.05
N LEU A 251 12.80 10.36 0.96
CA LEU A 251 12.93 10.61 2.39
C LEU A 251 14.31 11.17 2.75
N HIS A 252 15.39 10.61 2.20
CA HIS A 252 16.74 11.15 2.41
C HIS A 252 16.92 12.56 1.87
N ALA A 253 16.36 12.86 0.70
CA ALA A 253 16.45 14.19 0.09
C ALA A 253 15.72 15.26 0.91
N ASN A 254 14.71 14.87 1.69
CA ASN A 254 13.90 15.77 2.50
C ASN A 254 14.19 15.69 4.02
N ASP A 255 15.22 14.95 4.46
CA ASP A 255 15.56 14.72 5.85
C ASP A 255 15.77 16.02 6.66
N SER A 256 16.23 17.10 6.02
CA SER A 256 16.45 18.41 6.66
C SER A 256 15.18 19.25 6.83
N THR A 257 14.10 18.93 6.11
CA THR A 257 12.85 19.71 6.07
C THR A 257 11.66 18.97 6.65
N MET A 258 11.77 17.66 6.78
CA MET A 258 10.72 16.77 7.27
C MET A 258 11.10 16.26 8.67
N PRO A 259 10.19 16.27 9.67
CA PRO A 259 10.42 15.54 10.92
C PRO A 259 10.66 14.05 10.70
N GLY A 260 11.60 13.49 11.45
CA GLY A 260 12.05 12.10 11.32
C GLY A 260 13.53 12.05 10.95
N ASN A 261 14.14 10.88 11.06
CA ASN A 261 15.54 10.65 10.74
C ASN A 261 15.65 9.61 9.62
N ALA A 262 15.93 10.05 8.40
CA ALA A 262 16.04 9.18 7.23
C ALA A 262 17.22 8.21 7.30
N ASN A 263 18.17 8.39 8.23
CA ASN A 263 19.22 7.40 8.50
C ASN A 263 18.72 6.25 9.41
N ARG A 264 17.45 6.27 9.82
CA ARG A 264 16.83 5.29 10.72
C ARG A 264 15.49 4.80 10.14
N ILE A 265 15.51 4.35 8.88
CA ILE A 265 14.34 3.78 8.22
C ILE A 265 14.19 2.31 8.64
N ILE A 266 12.99 1.94 9.05
CA ILE A 266 12.60 0.59 9.44
C ILE A 266 11.58 0.10 8.43
N THR A 267 11.97 -0.81 7.55
CA THR A 267 11.06 -1.43 6.57
C THR A 267 10.34 -2.62 7.18
N ASN A 268 9.09 -2.81 6.80
CA ASN A 268 8.26 -3.92 7.27
C ASN A 268 7.33 -4.40 6.15
N GLY A 269 7.15 -5.71 6.05
CA GLY A 269 6.21 -6.30 5.10
C GLY A 269 6.02 -7.79 5.37
N THR A 270 4.95 -8.37 4.81
CA THR A 270 4.61 -9.79 4.93
C THR A 270 4.61 -10.44 3.56
N SER A 271 5.00 -11.70 3.44
CA SER A 271 5.06 -12.45 2.17
C SER A 271 5.93 -11.72 1.14
N ALA A 272 5.40 -11.38 -0.03
CA ALA A 272 6.11 -10.59 -1.05
C ALA A 272 6.57 -9.24 -0.51
N GLY A 273 5.77 -8.58 0.37
CA GLY A 273 6.17 -7.35 1.05
C GLY A 273 7.41 -7.52 1.92
N GLY A 274 7.55 -8.66 2.61
CA GLY A 274 8.77 -8.99 3.36
C GLY A 274 10.00 -9.15 2.46
N ALA A 275 9.84 -9.83 1.33
CA ALA A 275 10.91 -10.00 0.35
C ALA A 275 11.38 -8.66 -0.24
N VAL A 276 10.46 -7.77 -0.63
CA VAL A 276 10.83 -6.46 -1.19
C VAL A 276 11.37 -5.51 -0.11
N SER A 277 10.94 -5.65 1.16
CA SER A 277 11.51 -4.90 2.29
C SER A 277 13.00 -5.26 2.50
N LEU A 278 13.35 -6.54 2.37
CA LEU A 278 14.75 -7.00 2.46
C LEU A 278 15.57 -6.45 1.29
N LEU A 279 15.05 -6.52 0.07
CA LEU A 279 15.74 -6.04 -1.13
C LEU A 279 15.85 -4.50 -1.20
N GLN A 280 14.97 -3.78 -0.53
CA GLN A 280 15.03 -2.32 -0.41
C GLN A 280 16.22 -1.86 0.44
N GLY A 281 16.62 -2.65 1.45
CA GLY A 281 17.73 -2.35 2.33
C GLY A 281 19.11 -2.86 1.84
N ALA A 282 19.12 -3.59 0.73
CA ALA A 282 20.33 -4.08 0.09
C ALA A 282 20.81 -3.11 -0.99
#